data_6182424043c94e10ed4f21a9cbc97079
#
_entry.id   6182424043c94e10ed4f21a9cbc97079
#
_cell.length_a   1.000
_cell.length_b   1.000
_cell.length_c   1.000
_cell.angle_alpha   90.00
_cell.angle_beta   90.00
_cell.angle_gamma   90.00
#
_symmetry.space_group_name_H-M   'P 1'
#
loop_
_entity.id
_entity.type
_entity.pdbx_description
1 polymer ?
#
loop_
_entity_poly.entity_id
_entity_poly.type
_entity_poly.pdbx_seq_one_letter_code
_entity_poly.pdbx_strand_id
1 'polypeptide(L)'
;MKTPEKSNVHSTFDGSVRYSAPVYQRYYVWGNEPLQALLEDIENCEAEDLEQFIGATVVQDFGKKGGTQSPNEYLLIDGQQRLTTIYLLICGLCWAYIKGGREEDALTLAQTYLAFAAGKYKGMPKLLPTVQDRRQLFDILESDITCIEWNFKGESIDDHSNRHGITSQWENIKSQFSEDFFDEDGKFLAENAESFQESLLGKIVFIQITLESTDDANTVFSKLNYEGVKLSLSDLVRNDVISRVPENCRDALDKFYDSTWKPFEKAFPRNSFDQYITIFSFIKFNGLISKSRAFPELQKKWTTLSPSDIVEEMNVYADLYCALVEYSPIDGCLLYTSPSPRDRQKS
;
A
#
# COMPACT_ATOMS: atom_id res chain seq x y z
N MET A 1 -1.48 -23.35 3.63
CA MET A 1 -0.54 -22.64 2.71
C MET A 1 -0.33 -23.50 1.48
N LYS A 2 -0.56 -22.98 0.29
CA LYS A 2 -0.32 -23.68 -0.98
C LYS A 2 1.19 -23.71 -1.29
N THR A 3 1.60 -24.62 -2.19
CA THR A 3 3.00 -24.63 -2.66
C THR A 3 3.36 -23.31 -3.30
N PRO A 4 4.51 -22.69 -2.98
CA PRO A 4 4.96 -21.48 -3.65
C PRO A 4 5.09 -21.71 -5.16
N GLU A 5 4.60 -20.76 -5.95
CA GLU A 5 4.58 -20.85 -7.40
C GLU A 5 5.37 -19.70 -8.00
N LYS A 6 6.16 -20.00 -9.06
CA LYS A 6 6.78 -18.96 -9.87
C LYS A 6 5.69 -18.29 -10.69
N SER A 7 5.61 -16.98 -10.61
CA SER A 7 4.65 -16.15 -11.35
C SER A 7 5.39 -15.02 -12.07
N ASN A 8 4.84 -14.57 -13.18
CA ASN A 8 5.24 -13.33 -13.83
C ASN A 8 4.09 -12.32 -13.80
N VAL A 9 4.32 -11.12 -14.29
CA VAL A 9 3.31 -10.05 -14.29
C VAL A 9 2.08 -10.45 -15.10
N HIS A 10 2.29 -11.10 -16.26
CA HIS A 10 1.19 -11.60 -17.11
C HIS A 10 0.30 -12.56 -16.32
N SER A 11 0.85 -13.64 -15.77
CA SER A 11 0.06 -14.65 -15.05
C SER A 11 -0.62 -14.11 -13.79
N THR A 12 -0.09 -13.03 -13.22
CA THR A 12 -0.66 -12.39 -12.03
C THR A 12 -1.92 -11.60 -12.34
N PHE A 13 -1.90 -10.79 -13.38
CA PHE A 13 -3.02 -9.91 -13.71
C PHE A 13 -3.93 -10.41 -14.82
N ASP A 14 -3.55 -11.46 -15.54
CA ASP A 14 -4.42 -12.08 -16.53
C ASP A 14 -5.63 -12.78 -15.87
N GLY A 15 -6.74 -12.82 -16.61
CA GLY A 15 -7.95 -13.49 -16.16
C GLY A 15 -8.76 -12.73 -15.10
N SER A 16 -9.55 -13.50 -14.35
CA SER A 16 -10.55 -12.97 -13.41
C SER A 16 -10.01 -12.98 -11.99
N VAL A 17 -8.99 -12.16 -11.74
CA VAL A 17 -8.34 -12.00 -10.43
C VAL A 17 -8.42 -10.57 -9.94
N ARG A 18 -8.48 -10.37 -8.64
CA ARG A 18 -8.45 -9.06 -8.00
C ARG A 18 -7.55 -9.11 -6.78
N TYR A 19 -6.61 -8.18 -6.70
CA TYR A 19 -5.74 -7.98 -5.55
C TYR A 19 -6.17 -6.75 -4.76
N SER A 20 -6.24 -6.84 -3.45
CA SER A 20 -6.52 -5.69 -2.60
C SER A 20 -5.58 -5.65 -1.41
N ALA A 21 -4.99 -4.50 -1.14
CA ALA A 21 -4.22 -4.30 0.07
C ALA A 21 -5.16 -4.23 1.27
N PRO A 22 -4.82 -4.90 2.39
CA PRO A 22 -5.56 -4.76 3.64
C PRO A 22 -5.59 -3.32 4.14
N VAL A 23 -6.65 -2.95 4.85
CA VAL A 23 -6.82 -1.60 5.42
C VAL A 23 -5.75 -1.24 6.45
N TYR A 24 -5.14 -2.24 7.08
CA TYR A 24 -4.12 -2.06 8.10
C TYR A 24 -2.70 -1.94 7.56
N GLN A 25 -2.48 -2.18 6.25
CA GLN A 25 -1.15 -2.01 5.67
C GLN A 25 -0.80 -0.53 5.50
N ARG A 26 0.51 -0.26 5.47
CA ARG A 26 1.00 1.09 5.21
C ARG A 26 0.64 1.51 3.79
N TYR A 27 0.40 2.80 3.64
CA TYR A 27 0.23 3.43 2.34
C TYR A 27 1.49 3.26 1.45
N TYR A 28 1.34 3.64 0.20
CA TYR A 28 2.43 3.59 -0.77
C TYR A 28 3.55 4.59 -0.38
N VAL A 29 4.79 4.09 -0.30
CA VAL A 29 5.97 4.86 0.13
C VAL A 29 7.17 4.69 -0.78
N TRP A 30 7.10 3.87 -1.82
CA TRP A 30 8.18 3.76 -2.78
C TRP A 30 8.40 5.09 -3.48
N GLY A 31 9.65 5.56 -3.48
CA GLY A 31 10.09 6.74 -4.20
C GLY A 31 10.78 6.37 -5.50
N ASN A 32 11.62 7.29 -5.99
CA ASN A 32 12.30 7.11 -7.27
C ASN A 32 13.34 5.97 -7.26
N GLU A 33 14.09 5.77 -6.15
CA GLU A 33 15.15 4.76 -6.08
C GLU A 33 14.62 3.32 -6.34
N PRO A 34 13.57 2.81 -5.66
CA PRO A 34 13.02 1.49 -5.98
C PRO A 34 12.38 1.41 -7.37
N LEU A 35 11.88 2.52 -7.93
CA LEU A 35 11.38 2.55 -9.30
C LEU A 35 12.52 2.35 -10.29
N GLN A 36 13.60 3.12 -10.14
CA GLN A 36 14.77 3.01 -11.02
C GLN A 36 15.38 1.61 -10.98
N ALA A 37 15.49 1.00 -9.81
CA ALA A 37 15.96 -0.38 -9.69
C ALA A 37 15.07 -1.38 -10.46
N LEU A 38 13.74 -1.20 -10.40
CA LEU A 38 12.82 -2.04 -11.16
C LEU A 38 12.92 -1.80 -12.69
N LEU A 39 13.11 -0.55 -13.10
CA LEU A 39 13.31 -0.22 -14.52
C LEU A 39 14.62 -0.81 -15.05
N GLU A 40 15.71 -0.71 -14.29
CA GLU A 40 16.99 -1.37 -14.60
C GLU A 40 16.83 -2.89 -14.70
N ASP A 41 16.08 -3.52 -13.82
CA ASP A 41 15.75 -4.95 -13.91
C ASP A 41 15.04 -5.31 -15.22
N ILE A 42 14.10 -4.45 -15.68
CA ILE A 42 13.37 -4.64 -16.95
C ILE A 42 14.30 -4.45 -18.16
N GLU A 43 15.13 -3.40 -18.15
CA GLU A 43 16.12 -3.14 -19.22
C GLU A 43 17.14 -4.29 -19.32
N ASN A 44 17.58 -4.85 -18.21
CA ASN A 44 18.47 -6.02 -18.19
C ASN A 44 17.77 -7.25 -18.81
N CYS A 45 16.46 -7.44 -18.58
CA CYS A 45 15.69 -8.49 -19.26
C CYS A 45 15.67 -8.32 -20.78
N GLU A 46 15.59 -7.09 -21.27
CA GLU A 46 15.65 -6.78 -22.69
C GLU A 46 17.01 -7.13 -23.29
N ALA A 47 18.08 -6.63 -22.65
CA ALA A 47 19.46 -6.74 -23.15
C ALA A 47 20.00 -8.18 -23.14
N GLU A 48 19.65 -8.96 -22.11
CA GLU A 48 20.22 -10.30 -21.89
C GLU A 48 19.27 -11.43 -22.30
N ASP A 49 18.02 -11.12 -22.63
CA ASP A 49 16.93 -12.09 -22.90
C ASP A 49 16.72 -13.11 -21.76
N LEU A 50 16.89 -12.65 -20.52
CA LEU A 50 16.78 -13.45 -19.32
C LEU A 50 15.59 -12.99 -18.45
N GLU A 51 15.10 -13.90 -17.62
CA GLU A 51 14.13 -13.55 -16.59
C GLU A 51 14.84 -12.93 -15.37
N GLN A 52 14.21 -11.89 -14.82
CA GLN A 52 14.69 -11.23 -13.61
C GLN A 52 13.78 -11.52 -12.42
N PHE A 53 14.37 -12.03 -11.35
CA PHE A 53 13.65 -12.33 -10.13
C PHE A 53 13.61 -11.11 -9.21
N ILE A 54 12.41 -10.63 -8.88
CA ILE A 54 12.18 -9.44 -8.07
C ILE A 54 11.67 -9.72 -6.65
N GLY A 55 11.77 -10.96 -6.17
CA GLY A 55 11.42 -11.34 -4.80
C GLY A 55 10.13 -12.15 -4.67
N ALA A 56 9.51 -12.12 -3.51
CA ALA A 56 8.28 -12.87 -3.23
C ALA A 56 7.07 -11.94 -3.01
N THR A 57 5.88 -12.46 -3.30
CA THR A 57 4.60 -11.85 -3.00
C THR A 57 3.77 -12.83 -2.19
N VAL A 58 3.14 -12.37 -1.12
CA VAL A 58 2.28 -13.19 -0.26
C VAL A 58 0.85 -12.72 -0.38
N VAL A 59 -0.03 -13.63 -0.74
CA VAL A 59 -1.45 -13.36 -0.89
C VAL A 59 -2.28 -14.32 -0.06
N GLN A 60 -3.41 -13.88 0.46
CA GLN A 60 -4.40 -14.73 1.09
C GLN A 60 -5.61 -14.89 0.17
N ASP A 61 -5.97 -16.15 -0.09
CA ASP A 61 -7.06 -16.52 -0.99
C ASP A 61 -8.40 -16.48 -0.24
N PHE A 62 -9.27 -15.54 -0.58
CA PHE A 62 -10.65 -15.49 -0.07
C PHE A 62 -11.65 -16.19 -0.98
N GLY A 63 -11.19 -16.78 -2.08
CA GLY A 63 -12.03 -17.47 -3.05
C GLY A 63 -12.97 -16.54 -3.80
N LYS A 64 -13.96 -17.14 -4.45
CA LYS A 64 -14.98 -16.40 -5.23
C LYS A 64 -16.16 -15.99 -4.33
N LYS A 65 -16.32 -14.70 -4.06
CA LYS A 65 -17.50 -14.17 -3.41
C LYS A 65 -18.60 -13.88 -4.43
N GLY A 66 -19.64 -14.73 -4.52
CA GLY A 66 -20.80 -14.44 -5.35
C GLY A 66 -20.98 -15.29 -6.61
N GLY A 67 -20.43 -16.50 -6.65
CA GLY A 67 -20.68 -17.49 -7.72
C GLY A 67 -19.56 -17.59 -8.74
N THR A 68 -19.77 -18.40 -9.78
CA THR A 68 -18.75 -18.78 -10.76
C THR A 68 -18.22 -17.64 -11.64
N GLN A 69 -18.97 -16.53 -11.74
CA GLN A 69 -18.59 -15.36 -12.54
C GLN A 69 -17.90 -14.24 -11.73
N SER A 70 -17.70 -14.44 -10.42
CA SER A 70 -16.97 -13.48 -9.60
C SER A 70 -15.48 -13.67 -9.74
N PRO A 71 -14.67 -12.59 -9.64
CA PRO A 71 -13.22 -12.73 -9.61
C PRO A 71 -12.76 -13.51 -8.39
N ASN A 72 -11.60 -14.15 -8.48
CA ASN A 72 -10.86 -14.59 -7.30
C ASN A 72 -10.32 -13.36 -6.59
N GLU A 73 -10.69 -13.18 -5.34
CA GLU A 73 -10.19 -12.07 -4.52
C GLU A 73 -9.01 -12.54 -3.68
N TYR A 74 -7.89 -11.85 -3.84
CA TYR A 74 -6.67 -12.04 -3.07
C TYR A 74 -6.38 -10.83 -2.20
N LEU A 75 -6.19 -11.07 -0.91
CA LEU A 75 -5.68 -10.04 -0.01
C LEU A 75 -4.15 -10.03 -0.09
N LEU A 76 -3.57 -8.88 -0.36
CA LEU A 76 -2.14 -8.73 -0.58
C LEU A 76 -1.41 -8.51 0.75
N ILE A 77 -0.87 -9.60 1.32
CA ILE A 77 -0.24 -9.58 2.64
C ILE A 77 1.19 -9.02 2.59
N ASP A 78 1.95 -9.35 1.53
CA ASP A 78 3.27 -8.78 1.28
C ASP A 78 3.49 -8.58 -0.23
N GLY A 79 4.37 -7.63 -0.58
CA GLY A 79 4.65 -7.25 -1.97
C GLY A 79 3.74 -6.15 -2.53
N GLN A 80 2.92 -5.50 -1.69
CA GLN A 80 1.98 -4.46 -2.15
C GLN A 80 2.67 -3.29 -2.86
N GLN A 81 3.81 -2.81 -2.35
CA GLN A 81 4.54 -1.69 -2.96
C GLN A 81 4.98 -2.06 -4.39
N ARG A 82 5.55 -3.26 -4.54
CA ARG A 82 6.00 -3.80 -5.83
C ARG A 82 4.86 -3.99 -6.80
N LEU A 83 3.78 -4.68 -6.41
CA LEU A 83 2.63 -4.89 -7.29
C LEU A 83 1.93 -3.57 -7.66
N THR A 84 1.87 -2.60 -6.74
CA THR A 84 1.34 -1.27 -7.05
C THR A 84 2.22 -0.56 -8.08
N THR A 85 3.55 -0.62 -7.95
CA THR A 85 4.46 -0.02 -8.93
C THR A 85 4.36 -0.70 -10.30
N ILE A 86 4.30 -2.03 -10.36
CA ILE A 86 4.08 -2.78 -11.59
C ILE A 86 2.76 -2.37 -12.25
N TYR A 87 1.69 -2.24 -11.47
CA TYR A 87 0.40 -1.80 -11.97
C TYR A 87 0.47 -0.38 -12.56
N LEU A 88 1.20 0.54 -11.89
CA LEU A 88 1.45 1.88 -12.42
C LEU A 88 2.31 1.88 -13.70
N LEU A 89 3.27 0.97 -13.84
CA LEU A 89 4.04 0.80 -15.08
C LEU A 89 3.14 0.33 -16.25
N ILE A 90 2.20 -0.57 -15.98
CA ILE A 90 1.20 -0.98 -17.00
C ILE A 90 0.29 0.21 -17.34
N CYS A 91 -0.13 1.02 -16.36
CA CYS A 91 -0.83 2.28 -16.64
C CYS A 91 0.02 3.21 -17.50
N GLY A 92 1.33 3.34 -17.23
CA GLY A 92 2.27 4.14 -18.02
C GLY A 92 2.36 3.69 -19.47
N LEU A 93 2.41 2.39 -19.72
CA LEU A 93 2.36 1.84 -21.08
C LEU A 93 1.03 2.19 -21.78
N CYS A 94 -0.11 2.03 -21.10
CA CYS A 94 -1.40 2.44 -21.67
C CYS A 94 -1.42 3.94 -22.01
N TRP A 95 -0.91 4.79 -21.11
CA TRP A 95 -0.78 6.23 -21.34
C TRP A 95 0.13 6.53 -22.55
N ALA A 96 1.27 5.85 -22.67
CA ALA A 96 2.19 6.04 -23.79
C ALA A 96 1.54 5.62 -25.12
N TYR A 97 0.83 4.49 -25.16
CA TYR A 97 0.08 4.06 -26.34
C TYR A 97 -1.03 5.06 -26.73
N ILE A 98 -1.83 5.55 -25.76
CA ILE A 98 -2.85 6.57 -25.99
C ILE A 98 -2.22 7.82 -26.60
N LYS A 99 -1.15 8.34 -25.96
CA LYS A 99 -0.43 9.52 -26.43
C LYS A 99 0.22 9.31 -27.81
N GLY A 100 0.65 8.09 -28.09
CA GLY A 100 1.21 7.66 -29.38
C GLY A 100 0.17 7.38 -30.46
N GLY A 101 -1.14 7.57 -30.18
CA GLY A 101 -2.23 7.30 -31.15
C GLY A 101 -2.54 5.82 -31.38
N ARG A 102 -2.12 4.94 -30.44
CA ARG A 102 -2.36 3.48 -30.48
C ARG A 102 -3.40 3.07 -29.44
N GLU A 103 -4.60 3.63 -29.53
CA GLU A 103 -5.68 3.42 -28.55
C GLU A 103 -6.16 1.97 -28.45
N GLU A 104 -6.12 1.19 -29.57
CA GLU A 104 -6.51 -0.23 -29.56
C GLU A 104 -5.55 -1.08 -28.73
N ASP A 105 -4.26 -0.79 -28.78
CA ASP A 105 -3.25 -1.48 -27.97
C ASP A 105 -3.40 -1.12 -26.51
N ALA A 106 -3.60 0.17 -26.20
CA ALA A 106 -3.90 0.63 -24.84
C ALA A 106 -5.15 -0.04 -24.27
N LEU A 107 -6.22 -0.14 -25.06
CA LEU A 107 -7.47 -0.79 -24.67
C LEU A 107 -7.25 -2.28 -24.36
N THR A 108 -6.54 -2.98 -25.23
CA THR A 108 -6.22 -4.40 -25.07
C THR A 108 -5.42 -4.64 -23.79
N LEU A 109 -4.37 -3.83 -23.58
CA LEU A 109 -3.53 -3.91 -22.39
C LEU A 109 -4.32 -3.63 -21.13
N ALA A 110 -5.12 -2.55 -21.12
CA ALA A 110 -5.92 -2.15 -19.98
C ALA A 110 -7.02 -3.17 -19.64
N GLN A 111 -7.71 -3.75 -20.62
CA GLN A 111 -8.72 -4.79 -20.40
C GLN A 111 -8.11 -6.11 -19.92
N THR A 112 -6.88 -6.41 -20.33
CA THR A 112 -6.21 -7.64 -19.90
C THR A 112 -5.68 -7.53 -18.49
N TYR A 113 -5.04 -6.40 -18.13
CA TYR A 113 -4.24 -6.31 -16.89
C TYR A 113 -4.76 -5.31 -15.85
N LEU A 114 -5.44 -4.24 -16.29
CA LEU A 114 -5.84 -3.18 -15.35
C LEU A 114 -7.29 -3.29 -14.88
N ALA A 115 -8.22 -3.71 -15.76
CA ALA A 115 -9.64 -3.74 -15.44
C ALA A 115 -10.30 -5.03 -15.88
N PHE A 116 -11.48 -5.30 -15.30
CA PHE A 116 -12.35 -6.35 -15.82
C PHE A 116 -13.01 -5.89 -17.11
N ALA A 117 -12.87 -6.69 -18.18
CA ALA A 117 -13.38 -6.35 -19.51
C ALA A 117 -14.91 -6.49 -19.63
N ALA A 118 -15.56 -7.31 -18.79
CA ALA A 118 -16.97 -7.67 -18.97
C ALA A 118 -17.71 -7.96 -17.64
N GLY A 119 -19.04 -8.14 -17.76
CA GLY A 119 -19.90 -8.53 -16.66
C GLY A 119 -20.19 -7.41 -15.66
N LYS A 120 -20.61 -7.76 -14.46
CA LYS A 120 -20.95 -6.80 -13.41
C LYS A 120 -19.73 -6.08 -12.83
N TYR A 121 -18.54 -6.58 -13.09
CA TYR A 121 -17.26 -6.00 -12.65
C TYR A 121 -16.60 -5.14 -13.74
N LYS A 122 -17.21 -5.00 -14.91
CA LYS A 122 -16.66 -4.22 -16.02
C LYS A 122 -16.18 -2.85 -15.56
N GLY A 123 -14.96 -2.50 -15.93
CA GLY A 123 -14.31 -1.24 -15.57
C GLY A 123 -13.78 -1.16 -14.14
N MET A 124 -14.02 -2.18 -13.28
CA MET A 124 -13.43 -2.18 -11.95
C MET A 124 -11.95 -2.56 -12.01
N PRO A 125 -11.07 -1.88 -11.24
CA PRO A 125 -9.65 -2.16 -11.24
C PRO A 125 -9.34 -3.55 -10.65
N LYS A 126 -8.32 -4.20 -11.20
CA LYS A 126 -7.82 -5.51 -10.71
C LYS A 126 -6.90 -5.39 -9.51
N LEU A 127 -6.35 -4.21 -9.24
CA LEU A 127 -5.58 -3.89 -8.05
C LEU A 127 -6.23 -2.74 -7.28
N LEU A 128 -6.41 -2.94 -5.99
CA LEU A 128 -6.81 -1.91 -5.04
C LEU A 128 -5.68 -1.71 -4.03
N PRO A 129 -5.00 -0.57 -4.04
CA PRO A 129 -4.07 -0.21 -2.97
C PRO A 129 -4.81 0.04 -1.65
N THR A 130 -4.10 0.46 -0.63
CA THR A 130 -4.73 0.83 0.65
C THR A 130 -5.78 1.92 0.44
N VAL A 131 -6.77 1.96 1.32
CA VAL A 131 -7.89 2.93 1.22
C VAL A 131 -7.39 4.38 1.11
N GLN A 132 -6.25 4.68 1.74
CA GLN A 132 -5.61 5.99 1.73
C GLN A 132 -4.98 6.35 0.38
N ASP A 133 -4.61 5.36 -0.42
CA ASP A 133 -3.96 5.53 -1.72
C ASP A 133 -4.93 5.44 -2.90
N ARG A 134 -6.15 4.90 -2.68
CA ARG A 134 -7.12 4.62 -3.74
C ARG A 134 -7.51 5.87 -4.52
N ARG A 135 -7.69 7.01 -3.82
CA ARG A 135 -8.05 8.26 -4.48
C ARG A 135 -7.04 8.65 -5.53
N GLN A 136 -5.75 8.61 -5.20
CA GLN A 136 -4.68 8.95 -6.12
C GLN A 136 -4.65 8.01 -7.33
N LEU A 137 -4.79 6.69 -7.11
CA LEU A 137 -4.84 5.73 -8.20
C LEU A 137 -6.06 5.97 -9.10
N PHE A 138 -7.25 6.19 -8.51
CA PHE A 138 -8.48 6.39 -9.28
C PHE A 138 -8.43 7.67 -10.11
N ASP A 139 -7.89 8.76 -9.56
CA ASP A 139 -7.69 10.01 -10.30
C ASP A 139 -6.78 9.79 -11.52
N ILE A 140 -5.70 9.01 -11.39
CA ILE A 140 -4.81 8.62 -12.50
C ILE A 140 -5.56 7.79 -13.54
N LEU A 141 -6.31 6.78 -13.11
CA LEU A 141 -7.05 5.90 -14.02
C LEU A 141 -8.11 6.69 -14.82
N GLU A 142 -8.83 7.59 -14.19
CA GLU A 142 -9.85 8.42 -14.85
C GLU A 142 -9.24 9.48 -15.78
N SER A 143 -8.13 10.12 -15.37
CA SER A 143 -7.55 11.22 -16.14
C SER A 143 -6.66 10.80 -17.30
N ASP A 144 -5.84 9.75 -17.09
CA ASP A 144 -4.76 9.40 -17.98
C ASP A 144 -5.01 8.08 -18.75
N ILE A 145 -5.87 7.18 -18.25
CA ILE A 145 -6.18 5.90 -18.90
C ILE A 145 -7.61 5.95 -19.44
N THR A 146 -7.81 6.78 -20.45
CA THR A 146 -9.13 7.14 -21.00
C THR A 146 -9.70 6.11 -21.98
N CYS A 147 -8.96 5.08 -22.35
CA CYS A 147 -9.42 4.00 -23.23
C CYS A 147 -10.46 3.05 -22.58
N ILE A 148 -10.68 3.16 -21.27
CA ILE A 148 -11.67 2.37 -20.50
C ILE A 148 -12.63 3.32 -19.77
N GLU A 149 -13.89 2.91 -19.67
CA GLU A 149 -14.85 3.48 -18.73
C GLU A 149 -14.66 2.82 -17.35
N TRP A 150 -14.08 3.57 -16.41
CA TRP A 150 -13.78 3.07 -15.06
C TRP A 150 -15.02 3.00 -14.18
N ASN A 151 -15.03 2.01 -13.27
CA ASN A 151 -16.11 1.79 -12.33
C ASN A 151 -15.54 1.57 -10.92
N PHE A 152 -15.64 2.56 -10.07
CA PHE A 152 -15.19 2.51 -8.67
C PHE A 152 -16.35 2.36 -7.68
N LYS A 153 -17.54 2.00 -8.18
CA LYS A 153 -18.74 1.90 -7.35
C LYS A 153 -18.59 0.85 -6.25
N GLY A 154 -18.79 1.27 -5.03
CA GLY A 154 -18.70 0.43 -3.83
C GLY A 154 -17.30 0.32 -3.24
N GLU A 155 -16.30 1.02 -3.81
CA GLU A 155 -14.96 1.06 -3.24
C GLU A 155 -14.86 2.14 -2.17
N SER A 156 -14.30 1.77 -1.01
CA SER A 156 -14.00 2.73 0.05
C SER A 156 -12.83 3.61 -0.35
N ILE A 157 -12.94 4.93 -0.17
CA ILE A 157 -11.91 5.92 -0.47
C ILE A 157 -11.70 6.81 0.76
N ASP A 158 -10.45 7.17 1.05
CA ASP A 158 -10.14 8.22 2.02
C ASP A 158 -9.85 9.55 1.30
N ASP A 159 -10.86 10.40 1.19
CA ASP A 159 -10.75 11.71 0.53
C ASP A 159 -9.88 12.73 1.30
N HIS A 160 -9.49 12.43 2.53
CA HIS A 160 -8.70 13.30 3.38
C HIS A 160 -7.20 12.96 3.41
N SER A 161 -6.76 12.06 2.55
CA SER A 161 -5.33 11.72 2.45
C SER A 161 -4.56 12.87 1.80
N ASN A 162 -3.69 13.53 2.57
CA ASN A 162 -2.76 14.55 2.08
C ASN A 162 -1.43 13.95 1.57
N ARG A 163 -1.42 12.67 1.24
CA ARG A 163 -0.23 11.93 0.82
C ARG A 163 -0.23 11.84 -0.69
N HIS A 164 0.93 11.99 -1.31
CA HIS A 164 1.08 12.06 -2.76
C HIS A 164 2.01 10.97 -3.30
N GLY A 165 2.17 9.84 -2.58
CA GLY A 165 3.11 8.80 -2.95
C GLY A 165 2.85 8.22 -4.34
N ILE A 166 1.62 7.77 -4.62
CA ILE A 166 1.22 7.22 -5.93
C ILE A 166 1.28 8.32 -7.00
N THR A 167 0.76 9.53 -6.72
CA THR A 167 0.79 10.64 -7.66
C THR A 167 2.21 11.04 -8.04
N SER A 168 3.12 11.15 -7.04
CA SER A 168 4.52 11.47 -7.31
C SER A 168 5.21 10.39 -8.14
N GLN A 169 4.91 9.12 -7.84
CA GLN A 169 5.46 8.01 -8.60
C GLN A 169 4.94 7.97 -10.03
N TRP A 170 3.66 8.32 -10.21
CA TRP A 170 3.05 8.45 -11.53
C TRP A 170 3.73 9.50 -12.39
N GLU A 171 4.03 10.68 -11.83
CA GLU A 171 4.76 11.72 -12.55
C GLU A 171 6.19 11.26 -12.93
N ASN A 172 6.88 10.52 -12.05
CA ASN A 172 8.17 9.94 -12.38
C ASN A 172 8.08 8.96 -13.56
N ILE A 173 7.07 8.07 -13.56
CA ILE A 173 6.85 7.11 -14.64
C ILE A 173 6.54 7.83 -15.96
N LYS A 174 5.66 8.85 -15.95
CA LYS A 174 5.35 9.62 -17.17
C LYS A 174 6.58 10.36 -17.72
N SER A 175 7.43 10.90 -16.83
CA SER A 175 8.68 11.55 -17.25
C SER A 175 9.59 10.55 -17.95
N GLN A 176 9.86 9.42 -17.29
CA GLN A 176 10.72 8.38 -17.84
C GLN A 176 10.18 7.84 -19.19
N PHE A 177 8.89 7.50 -19.24
CA PHE A 177 8.28 6.97 -20.48
C PHE A 177 8.17 8.02 -21.60
N SER A 178 8.18 9.31 -21.26
CA SER A 178 8.29 10.37 -22.28
C SER A 178 9.68 10.41 -22.90
N GLU A 179 10.73 10.08 -22.15
CA GLU A 179 12.10 10.01 -22.62
C GLU A 179 12.36 8.72 -23.41
N ASP A 180 11.83 7.58 -22.94
CA ASP A 180 12.12 6.27 -23.51
C ASP A 180 11.28 5.95 -24.75
N PHE A 181 10.03 6.43 -24.79
CA PHE A 181 9.04 6.04 -25.81
C PHE A 181 8.67 7.15 -26.80
N PHE A 182 9.27 8.32 -26.68
CA PHE A 182 9.07 9.41 -27.64
C PHE A 182 10.42 10.04 -28.02
N ASP A 183 10.58 10.35 -29.31
CA ASP A 183 11.76 11.05 -29.78
C ASP A 183 11.69 12.57 -29.50
N GLU A 184 12.75 13.31 -29.87
CA GLU A 184 12.84 14.76 -29.67
C GLU A 184 11.72 15.55 -30.38
N ASP A 185 11.15 15.00 -31.45
CA ASP A 185 10.03 15.58 -32.20
C ASP A 185 8.66 15.16 -31.60
N GLY A 186 8.64 14.35 -30.55
CA GLY A 186 7.45 13.83 -29.88
C GLY A 186 6.76 12.68 -30.63
N LYS A 187 7.46 12.04 -31.56
CA LYS A 187 6.97 10.87 -32.28
C LYS A 187 7.11 9.61 -31.42
N PHE A 188 6.08 8.82 -31.35
CA PHE A 188 6.06 7.58 -30.58
C PHE A 188 6.97 6.50 -31.14
N LEU A 189 7.82 5.94 -30.31
CA LEU A 189 8.77 4.86 -30.58
C LEU A 189 8.12 3.51 -30.20
N ALA A 190 7.26 2.99 -31.06
CA ALA A 190 6.45 1.81 -30.79
C ALA A 190 7.28 0.57 -30.43
N GLU A 191 8.41 0.35 -31.11
CA GLU A 191 9.29 -0.80 -30.87
C GLU A 191 9.85 -0.80 -29.45
N ASN A 192 10.21 0.38 -28.91
CA ASN A 192 10.71 0.51 -27.54
C ASN A 192 9.61 0.16 -26.51
N ALA A 193 8.41 0.69 -26.73
CA ALA A 193 7.29 0.41 -25.84
C ALA A 193 6.85 -1.06 -25.87
N GLU A 194 6.88 -1.70 -27.04
CA GLU A 194 6.55 -3.12 -27.22
C GLU A 194 7.60 -4.02 -26.57
N SER A 195 8.90 -3.72 -26.71
CA SER A 195 9.99 -4.45 -26.07
C SER A 195 9.91 -4.35 -24.53
N PHE A 196 9.70 -3.15 -24.02
CA PHE A 196 9.49 -2.92 -22.61
C PHE A 196 8.27 -3.70 -22.08
N GLN A 197 7.15 -3.65 -22.81
CA GLN A 197 5.94 -4.40 -22.45
C GLN A 197 6.21 -5.91 -22.37
N GLU A 198 6.91 -6.49 -23.34
CA GLU A 198 7.25 -7.91 -23.37
C GLU A 198 8.09 -8.28 -22.14
N SER A 199 9.11 -7.50 -21.83
CA SER A 199 10.00 -7.73 -20.69
C SER A 199 9.25 -7.56 -19.36
N LEU A 200 8.49 -6.49 -19.18
CA LEU A 200 7.68 -6.26 -17.98
C LEU A 200 6.69 -7.39 -17.71
N LEU A 201 5.94 -7.80 -18.74
CA LEU A 201 4.86 -8.77 -18.57
C LEU A 201 5.37 -10.21 -18.45
N GLY A 202 6.38 -10.57 -19.25
CA GLY A 202 6.83 -11.96 -19.40
C GLY A 202 8.06 -12.33 -18.60
N LYS A 203 9.05 -11.42 -18.50
CA LYS A 203 10.38 -11.73 -17.95
C LYS A 203 10.59 -11.29 -16.50
N ILE A 204 9.79 -10.36 -16.00
CA ILE A 204 9.77 -10.02 -14.57
C ILE A 204 9.04 -11.12 -13.80
N VAL A 205 9.77 -11.83 -12.94
CA VAL A 205 9.25 -12.99 -12.21
C VAL A 205 9.39 -12.83 -10.69
N PHE A 206 8.48 -13.43 -9.98
CA PHE A 206 8.48 -13.50 -8.51
C PHE A 206 7.88 -14.81 -8.02
N ILE A 207 8.08 -15.12 -6.75
CA ILE A 207 7.46 -16.27 -6.11
C ILE A 207 6.15 -15.81 -5.46
N GLN A 208 5.03 -16.35 -5.89
CA GLN A 208 3.75 -16.13 -5.21
C GLN A 208 3.52 -17.21 -4.16
N ILE A 209 3.32 -16.79 -2.92
CA ILE A 209 2.96 -17.63 -1.77
C ILE A 209 1.49 -17.37 -1.47
N THR A 210 0.65 -18.38 -1.69
CA THR A 210 -0.78 -18.28 -1.44
C THR A 210 -1.14 -18.91 -0.10
N LEU A 211 -1.64 -18.10 0.81
CA LEU A 211 -2.20 -18.51 2.10
C LEU A 211 -3.67 -18.90 1.92
N GLU A 212 -4.09 -19.93 2.63
CA GLU A 212 -5.50 -20.30 2.76
C GLU A 212 -6.16 -19.43 3.84
N SER A 213 -7.49 -19.38 3.86
CA SER A 213 -8.24 -18.60 4.85
C SER A 213 -8.01 -19.05 6.30
N THR A 214 -7.48 -20.26 6.51
CA THR A 214 -7.14 -20.81 7.83
C THR A 214 -5.72 -20.52 8.29
N ASP A 215 -4.88 -19.98 7.40
CA ASP A 215 -3.49 -19.62 7.72
C ASP A 215 -3.45 -18.27 8.46
N ASP A 216 -2.59 -18.16 9.46
CA ASP A 216 -2.36 -16.89 10.17
C ASP A 216 -1.46 -15.97 9.33
N ALA A 217 -2.11 -15.12 8.53
CA ALA A 217 -1.47 -14.15 7.66
C ALA A 217 -0.52 -13.21 8.41
N ASN A 218 -0.84 -12.87 9.67
CA ASN A 218 -0.04 -11.94 10.47
C ASN A 218 1.26 -12.57 10.96
N THR A 219 1.21 -13.83 11.36
CA THR A 219 2.44 -14.57 11.72
C THR A 219 3.36 -14.73 10.50
N VAL A 220 2.80 -14.99 9.32
CA VAL A 220 3.58 -15.08 8.07
C VAL A 220 4.16 -13.73 7.70
N PHE A 221 3.34 -12.67 7.71
CA PHE A 221 3.75 -11.29 7.44
C PHE A 221 4.89 -10.83 8.37
N SER A 222 4.76 -11.07 9.69
CA SER A 222 5.77 -10.68 10.68
C SER A 222 7.11 -11.38 10.44
N LYS A 223 7.09 -12.63 9.97
CA LYS A 223 8.32 -13.38 9.68
C LYS A 223 9.00 -12.94 8.40
N LEU A 224 8.23 -12.63 7.35
CA LEU A 224 8.76 -12.24 6.04
C LEU A 224 9.30 -10.80 6.02
N ASN A 225 8.69 -9.88 6.75
CA ASN A 225 9.15 -8.48 6.85
C ASN A 225 10.49 -8.31 7.59
N TYR A 226 11.10 -9.38 8.07
CA TYR A 226 12.41 -9.32 8.72
C TYR A 226 13.54 -8.94 7.74
N GLU A 227 13.37 -9.15 6.43
CA GLU A 227 14.39 -8.90 5.39
C GLU A 227 14.10 -7.66 4.51
N GLY A 228 12.91 -7.02 4.64
CA GLY A 228 12.49 -5.87 3.81
C GLY A 228 12.68 -4.51 4.48
N VAL A 229 12.04 -3.46 3.91
CA VAL A 229 11.95 -2.14 4.55
C VAL A 229 11.27 -2.29 5.91
N LYS A 230 12.03 -2.11 6.98
CA LYS A 230 11.56 -2.32 8.36
C LYS A 230 10.29 -1.52 8.62
N LEU A 231 9.24 -2.21 9.05
CA LEU A 231 8.01 -1.57 9.50
C LEU A 231 8.29 -0.68 10.71
N SER A 232 7.57 0.43 10.77
CA SER A 232 7.57 1.27 11.97
C SER A 232 6.91 0.52 13.14
N LEU A 233 7.14 0.97 14.36
CA LEU A 233 6.46 0.37 15.53
C LEU A 233 4.95 0.57 15.45
N SER A 234 4.50 1.72 14.93
CA SER A 234 3.09 2.01 14.71
C SER A 234 2.45 1.09 13.66
N ASP A 235 3.18 0.73 12.58
CA ASP A 235 2.67 -0.21 11.59
C ASP A 235 2.49 -1.61 12.18
N LEU A 236 3.46 -2.07 12.98
CA LEU A 236 3.37 -3.37 13.66
C LEU A 236 2.19 -3.42 14.64
N VAL A 237 2.01 -2.36 15.43
CA VAL A 237 0.90 -2.23 16.38
C VAL A 237 -0.44 -2.17 15.64
N ARG A 238 -0.54 -1.39 14.57
CA ARG A 238 -1.75 -1.31 13.74
C ARG A 238 -2.13 -2.69 13.22
N ASN A 239 -1.19 -3.38 12.64
CA ASN A 239 -1.42 -4.70 12.06
C ASN A 239 -1.89 -5.70 13.13
N ASP A 240 -1.24 -5.73 14.30
CA ASP A 240 -1.63 -6.62 15.40
C ASP A 240 -3.04 -6.33 15.94
N VAL A 241 -3.35 -5.06 16.17
CA VAL A 241 -4.68 -4.66 16.72
C VAL A 241 -5.80 -5.00 15.75
N ILE A 242 -5.63 -4.65 14.47
CA ILE A 242 -6.66 -4.87 13.45
C ILE A 242 -6.83 -6.36 13.15
N SER A 243 -5.74 -7.13 13.18
CA SER A 243 -5.79 -8.58 12.98
C SER A 243 -6.58 -9.35 14.05
N ARG A 244 -6.76 -8.76 15.22
CA ARG A 244 -7.56 -9.35 16.30
C ARG A 244 -9.07 -9.16 16.11
N VAL A 245 -9.49 -8.33 15.14
CA VAL A 245 -10.90 -8.23 14.74
C VAL A 245 -11.29 -9.56 14.07
N PRO A 246 -12.40 -10.22 14.49
CA PRO A 246 -12.78 -11.51 13.94
C PRO A 246 -12.93 -11.51 12.41
N GLU A 247 -12.21 -12.39 11.73
CA GLU A 247 -12.11 -12.47 10.26
C GLU A 247 -13.42 -12.83 9.53
N ASN A 248 -14.44 -13.30 10.27
CA ASN A 248 -15.69 -13.78 9.68
C ASN A 248 -16.54 -12.71 8.99
N CYS A 249 -16.12 -11.46 9.05
CA CYS A 249 -16.83 -10.35 8.45
C CYS A 249 -15.86 -9.24 8.03
N ARG A 250 -15.56 -9.13 6.73
CA ARG A 250 -14.80 -8.00 6.16
C ARG A 250 -15.43 -6.67 6.57
N ASP A 251 -16.75 -6.62 6.62
CA ASP A 251 -17.51 -5.46 7.08
C ASP A 251 -17.23 -5.08 8.54
N ALA A 252 -16.91 -6.06 9.41
CA ALA A 252 -16.55 -5.78 10.80
C ALA A 252 -15.14 -5.18 10.90
N LEU A 253 -14.21 -5.62 10.07
CA LEU A 253 -12.85 -5.10 10.00
C LEU A 253 -12.84 -3.68 9.44
N ASP A 254 -13.52 -3.45 8.32
CA ASP A 254 -13.67 -2.13 7.71
C ASP A 254 -14.38 -1.17 8.68
N LYS A 255 -15.43 -1.63 9.36
CA LYS A 255 -16.14 -0.85 10.37
C LYS A 255 -15.26 -0.50 11.57
N PHE A 256 -14.50 -1.45 12.11
CA PHE A 256 -13.57 -1.19 13.21
C PHE A 256 -12.49 -0.17 12.80
N TYR A 257 -11.94 -0.35 11.60
CA TYR A 257 -10.94 0.58 11.07
C TYR A 257 -11.52 1.99 10.95
N ASP A 258 -12.66 2.16 10.30
CA ASP A 258 -13.26 3.49 10.06
C ASP A 258 -13.81 4.14 11.33
N SER A 259 -14.40 3.37 12.25
CA SER A 259 -15.04 3.93 13.46
C SER A 259 -14.11 4.07 14.66
N THR A 260 -13.02 3.30 14.73
CA THR A 260 -12.17 3.22 15.94
C THR A 260 -10.71 3.53 15.64
N TRP A 261 -10.06 2.78 14.74
CA TRP A 261 -8.63 2.95 14.49
C TRP A 261 -8.29 4.26 13.76
N LYS A 262 -8.96 4.53 12.66
CA LYS A 262 -8.70 5.72 11.82
C LYS A 262 -8.91 7.04 12.56
N PRO A 263 -10.00 7.24 13.34
CA PRO A 263 -10.14 8.44 14.17
C PRO A 263 -9.03 8.57 15.21
N PHE A 264 -8.63 7.47 15.85
CA PHE A 264 -7.53 7.45 16.80
C PHE A 264 -6.21 7.87 16.15
N GLU A 265 -5.82 7.26 15.02
CA GLU A 265 -4.58 7.60 14.30
C GLU A 265 -4.59 9.05 13.77
N LYS A 266 -5.74 9.53 13.28
CA LYS A 266 -5.89 10.91 12.76
C LYS A 266 -5.87 12.00 13.84
N ALA A 267 -6.09 11.65 15.10
CA ALA A 267 -6.02 12.61 16.20
C ALA A 267 -4.59 13.12 16.43
N PHE A 268 -3.57 12.42 15.92
CA PHE A 268 -2.18 12.81 16.12
C PHE A 268 -1.70 13.83 15.08
N PRO A 269 -0.90 14.84 15.47
CA PRO A 269 -0.23 15.75 14.54
C PRO A 269 0.60 15.01 13.50
N ARG A 270 0.82 15.64 12.34
CA ARG A 270 1.53 15.00 11.21
C ARG A 270 2.83 14.33 11.65
N ASN A 271 2.98 13.05 11.29
CA ASN A 271 4.17 12.20 11.53
C ASN A 271 4.51 11.93 13.01
N SER A 272 3.61 12.25 13.95
CA SER A 272 3.89 12.05 15.38
C SER A 272 3.37 10.72 15.93
N PHE A 273 2.54 9.98 15.20
CA PHE A 273 1.93 8.74 15.67
C PHE A 273 2.97 7.64 15.99
N ASP A 274 4.00 7.42 15.15
CA ASP A 274 5.06 6.45 15.45
C ASP A 274 5.87 6.85 16.70
N GLN A 275 6.12 8.15 16.85
CA GLN A 275 6.78 8.67 18.05
C GLN A 275 5.91 8.44 19.30
N TYR A 276 4.59 8.69 19.17
CA TYR A 276 3.65 8.42 20.26
C TYR A 276 3.68 6.96 20.69
N ILE A 277 3.56 6.01 19.77
CA ILE A 277 3.59 4.58 20.09
C ILE A 277 4.93 4.18 20.75
N THR A 278 6.02 4.78 20.32
CA THR A 278 7.33 4.59 20.96
C THR A 278 7.32 5.09 22.41
N ILE A 279 6.82 6.30 22.67
CA ILE A 279 6.71 6.88 24.02
C ILE A 279 5.72 6.10 24.87
N PHE A 280 4.58 5.72 24.33
CA PHE A 280 3.61 4.85 24.99
C PHE A 280 4.26 3.54 25.48
N SER A 281 5.11 2.93 24.65
CA SER A 281 5.84 1.72 25.06
C SER A 281 6.78 1.97 26.23
N PHE A 282 7.45 3.14 26.28
CA PHE A 282 8.30 3.50 27.42
C PHE A 282 7.49 3.68 28.71
N ILE A 283 6.33 4.32 28.62
CA ILE A 283 5.41 4.48 29.78
C ILE A 283 4.93 3.10 30.23
N LYS A 284 4.52 2.25 29.31
CA LYS A 284 3.96 0.92 29.60
C LYS A 284 4.96 -0.03 30.27
N PHE A 285 6.25 0.13 29.96
CA PHE A 285 7.35 -0.71 30.52
C PHE A 285 8.17 0.00 31.59
N ASN A 286 7.77 1.21 32.02
CA ASN A 286 8.49 2.02 33.02
C ASN A 286 9.98 2.21 32.69
N GLY A 287 10.30 2.39 31.42
CA GLY A 287 11.68 2.60 31.00
C GLY A 287 11.90 2.51 29.49
N LEU A 288 13.14 2.81 29.08
CA LEU A 288 13.52 2.74 27.69
C LEU A 288 13.55 1.28 27.21
N ILE A 289 12.86 1.01 26.12
CA ILE A 289 12.85 -0.28 25.44
C ILE A 289 13.22 -0.08 23.98
N SER A 290 14.04 -0.96 23.40
CA SER A 290 14.35 -0.88 21.96
C SER A 290 13.10 -1.18 21.12
N LYS A 291 12.98 -0.55 19.96
CA LYS A 291 11.83 -0.78 19.03
C LYS A 291 11.64 -2.26 18.71
N SER A 292 12.73 -3.03 18.56
CA SER A 292 12.69 -4.47 18.28
C SER A 292 12.10 -5.31 19.42
N ARG A 293 12.18 -4.83 20.67
CA ARG A 293 11.63 -5.50 21.84
C ARG A 293 10.26 -4.96 22.22
N ALA A 294 9.96 -3.70 21.90
CA ALA A 294 8.72 -3.03 22.29
C ALA A 294 7.48 -3.77 21.76
N PHE A 295 7.45 -4.12 20.48
CA PHE A 295 6.30 -4.78 19.87
C PHE A 295 6.01 -6.17 20.46
N PRO A 296 6.98 -7.12 20.54
CA PRO A 296 6.72 -8.41 21.17
C PRO A 296 6.23 -8.32 22.62
N GLU A 297 6.73 -7.36 23.38
CA GLU A 297 6.30 -7.17 24.77
C GLU A 297 4.90 -6.54 24.87
N LEU A 298 4.54 -5.60 23.99
CA LEU A 298 3.17 -5.07 23.88
C LEU A 298 2.20 -6.19 23.49
N GLN A 299 2.54 -6.99 22.51
CA GLN A 299 1.72 -8.11 22.04
C GLN A 299 1.41 -9.11 23.16
N LYS A 300 2.40 -9.43 23.99
CA LYS A 300 2.21 -10.28 25.20
C LYS A 300 1.23 -9.66 26.20
N LYS A 301 1.35 -8.35 26.46
CA LYS A 301 0.44 -7.65 27.38
C LYS A 301 -0.99 -7.59 26.86
N TRP A 302 -1.16 -7.51 25.57
CA TRP A 302 -2.46 -7.40 24.91
C TRP A 302 -3.12 -8.75 24.55
N THR A 303 -2.52 -9.87 24.93
CA THR A 303 -2.99 -11.22 24.53
C THR A 303 -4.47 -11.45 24.84
N THR A 304 -5.00 -10.88 25.92
CA THR A 304 -6.39 -11.06 26.38
C THR A 304 -7.30 -9.88 26.10
N LEU A 305 -6.77 -8.80 25.52
CA LEU A 305 -7.53 -7.58 25.26
C LEU A 305 -8.21 -7.64 23.89
N SER A 306 -9.42 -7.06 23.83
CA SER A 306 -10.09 -6.82 22.55
C SER A 306 -9.39 -5.69 21.76
N PRO A 307 -9.58 -5.60 20.44
CA PRO A 307 -9.07 -4.49 19.63
C PRO A 307 -9.46 -3.11 20.19
N SER A 308 -10.70 -2.96 20.63
CA SER A 308 -11.22 -1.71 21.21
C SER A 308 -10.54 -1.37 22.53
N ASP A 309 -10.37 -2.35 23.42
CA ASP A 309 -9.70 -2.13 24.73
C ASP A 309 -8.24 -1.71 24.54
N ILE A 310 -7.56 -2.25 23.51
CA ILE A 310 -6.18 -1.86 23.19
C ILE A 310 -6.13 -0.39 22.73
N VAL A 311 -7.05 0.03 21.86
CA VAL A 311 -7.14 1.43 21.41
C VAL A 311 -7.46 2.34 22.59
N GLU A 312 -8.40 1.97 23.48
CA GLU A 312 -8.71 2.73 24.68
C GLU A 312 -7.50 2.87 25.60
N GLU A 313 -6.74 1.78 25.79
CA GLU A 313 -5.51 1.82 26.60
C GLU A 313 -4.46 2.77 26.01
N MET A 314 -4.28 2.74 24.68
CA MET A 314 -3.38 3.69 23.99
C MET A 314 -3.92 5.13 24.06
N ASN A 315 -5.22 5.32 24.04
CA ASN A 315 -5.81 6.67 24.04
C ASN A 315 -5.63 7.41 25.36
N VAL A 316 -5.37 6.72 26.48
CA VAL A 316 -5.22 7.33 27.81
C VAL A 316 -4.22 8.49 27.85
N TYR A 317 -3.14 8.42 27.06
CA TYR A 317 -2.09 9.44 27.03
C TYR A 317 -2.07 10.26 25.73
N ALA A 318 -2.97 9.97 24.79
CA ALA A 318 -2.97 10.56 23.46
C ALA A 318 -3.19 12.08 23.50
N ASP A 319 -4.21 12.53 24.24
CA ASP A 319 -4.55 13.95 24.37
C ASP A 319 -3.41 14.75 24.99
N LEU A 320 -2.79 14.21 26.03
CA LEU A 320 -1.63 14.82 26.68
C LEU A 320 -0.44 14.93 25.72
N TYR A 321 -0.17 13.87 24.96
CA TYR A 321 0.91 13.86 23.97
C TYR A 321 0.66 14.88 22.84
N CYS A 322 -0.54 14.90 22.27
CA CYS A 322 -0.91 15.84 21.23
C CYS A 322 -0.78 17.29 21.70
N ALA A 323 -1.29 17.59 22.90
CA ALA A 323 -1.17 18.93 23.49
C ALA A 323 0.30 19.36 23.71
N LEU A 324 1.16 18.43 24.12
CA LEU A 324 2.60 18.70 24.29
C LEU A 324 3.31 18.94 22.95
N VAL A 325 2.98 18.18 21.90
CA VAL A 325 3.58 18.34 20.57
C VAL A 325 3.12 19.62 19.88
N GLU A 326 1.85 20.01 20.06
CA GLU A 326 1.26 21.21 19.48
C GLU A 326 1.48 22.46 20.32
N TYR A 327 2.14 22.33 21.48
CA TYR A 327 2.27 23.44 22.47
C TYR A 327 0.93 24.02 22.89
N SER A 328 -0.13 23.23 22.87
CA SER A 328 -1.47 23.64 23.25
C SER A 328 -1.62 23.70 24.76
N PRO A 329 -2.44 24.62 25.33
CA PRO A 329 -2.70 24.67 26.76
C PRO A 329 -3.31 23.35 27.27
N ILE A 330 -2.75 22.83 28.37
CA ILE A 330 -3.30 21.67 29.05
C ILE A 330 -3.94 22.17 30.36
N ASP A 331 -5.23 21.92 30.54
CA ASP A 331 -5.95 22.32 31.75
C ASP A 331 -5.28 21.77 33.02
N GLY A 332 -4.94 22.67 33.95
CA GLY A 332 -4.25 22.32 35.21
C GLY A 332 -2.76 22.05 35.08
N CYS A 333 -2.13 22.22 33.93
CA CYS A 333 -0.70 21.97 33.75
C CYS A 333 0.14 23.23 33.96
N LEU A 334 1.07 23.16 34.94
CA LEU A 334 2.03 24.22 35.28
C LEU A 334 3.19 24.38 34.28
N LEU A 335 3.24 23.62 33.18
CA LEU A 335 4.33 23.66 32.17
C LEU A 335 4.50 25.03 31.52
N TYR A 336 3.46 25.85 31.46
CA TYR A 336 3.49 27.19 30.86
C TYR A 336 3.87 28.33 31.84
N THR A 337 4.10 28.05 33.11
CA THR A 337 4.46 29.09 34.09
C THR A 337 5.96 29.25 34.29
N SER A 338 6.78 28.41 33.66
CA SER A 338 8.24 28.54 33.74
C SER A 338 8.72 29.36 32.52
N PRO A 339 9.34 30.52 32.73
CA PRO A 339 9.90 31.31 31.62
C PRO A 339 10.96 30.50 30.87
N SER A 340 10.90 30.52 29.56
CA SER A 340 11.90 29.91 28.69
C SER A 340 13.31 30.37 29.07
N PRO A 341 14.35 29.53 28.95
CA PRO A 341 15.73 29.98 29.11
C PRO A 341 16.11 31.20 28.28
N ARG A 342 15.40 31.45 27.15
CA ARG A 342 15.57 32.66 26.32
C ARG A 342 14.96 33.91 26.94
N ASP A 343 13.94 33.77 27.78
CA ASP A 343 13.28 34.92 28.42
C ASP A 343 14.10 35.43 29.61
N ARG A 344 14.97 34.59 30.18
CA ARG A 344 15.90 34.98 31.25
C ARG A 344 17.11 35.81 30.79
N GLN A 345 17.35 35.89 29.47
CA GLN A 345 18.46 36.67 28.92
C GLN A 345 18.05 38.10 28.52
N LYS A 346 16.79 38.50 28.71
CA LYS A 346 16.26 39.80 28.37
C LYS A 346 15.85 40.64 29.59
N SER A 347 16.11 40.18 30.81
CA SER A 347 15.89 40.95 32.02
C SER A 347 17.21 41.39 32.68
#